data_b51f06f3ce5927d5aba5897f01c2f15d
#
_entry.id   b51f06f3ce5927d5aba5897f01c2f15d
#
_cell.length_a   1.000
_cell.length_b   1.000
_cell.length_c   1.000
_cell.angle_alpha   90.00
_cell.angle_beta   90.00
_cell.angle_gamma   90.00
#
_symmetry.space_group_name_H-M   'P 1'
#
loop_
_entity.id
_entity.type
_entity.pdbx_description
1 polymer ?
#
loop_
_entity_poly.entity_id
_entity_poly.type
_entity_poly.pdbx_seq_one_letter_code
_entity_poly.pdbx_strand_id
1 'polypeptide(L)'
;VQKAVQRSADEIQQLKSTASSLRDELESLRFEKDAAVQKVVQRFTDEIEQLKETSANLRETLESQKFEYDAIFQKQKLETVIEHRHLQETLEKLREELDKNNG
;
A
#
# COMPACT_ATOMS: atom_id res chain seq x y z
N VAL A 1 -70.43 15.34 -24.45
CA VAL A 1 -69.43 16.44 -24.39
C VAL A 1 -68.90 16.60 -22.96
N GLN A 2 -69.74 16.63 -21.97
CA GLN A 2 -69.25 16.78 -20.56
C GLN A 2 -68.46 15.58 -20.09
N LYS A 3 -68.81 14.35 -20.49
CA LYS A 3 -68.08 13.14 -20.10
C LYS A 3 -66.68 13.11 -20.74
N ALA A 4 -66.54 13.57 -21.98
CA ALA A 4 -65.22 13.64 -22.65
C ALA A 4 -64.31 14.68 -21.99
N VAL A 5 -64.88 15.84 -21.63
CA VAL A 5 -64.14 16.89 -20.91
C VAL A 5 -63.69 16.41 -19.52
N GLN A 6 -64.59 15.74 -18.81
CA GLN A 6 -64.29 15.20 -17.47
C GLN A 6 -63.21 14.13 -17.55
N ARG A 7 -63.25 13.22 -18.55
CA ARG A 7 -62.25 12.20 -18.76
C ARG A 7 -60.89 12.83 -19.05
N SER A 8 -60.84 13.83 -19.91
CA SER A 8 -59.60 14.54 -20.22
C SER A 8 -59.03 15.23 -19.00
N ALA A 9 -59.91 15.85 -18.18
CA ALA A 9 -59.42 16.50 -16.95
C ALA A 9 -58.87 15.49 -15.96
N ASP A 10 -59.48 14.33 -15.82
CA ASP A 10 -59.00 13.24 -14.97
C ASP A 10 -57.67 12.67 -15.44
N GLU A 11 -57.53 12.47 -16.75
CA GLU A 11 -56.27 12.00 -17.35
C GLU A 11 -55.14 13.00 -17.12
N ILE A 12 -55.40 14.31 -17.30
CA ILE A 12 -54.42 15.35 -17.04
C ILE A 12 -54.00 15.36 -15.55
N GLN A 13 -54.94 15.23 -14.66
CA GLN A 13 -54.66 15.17 -13.24
C GLN A 13 -53.81 13.94 -12.88
N GLN A 14 -54.15 12.80 -13.43
CA GLN A 14 -53.41 11.55 -13.23
C GLN A 14 -51.99 11.63 -13.78
N LEU A 15 -51.81 12.22 -14.98
CA LEU A 15 -50.48 12.43 -15.58
C LEU A 15 -49.63 13.40 -14.75
N LYS A 16 -50.23 14.45 -14.22
CA LYS A 16 -49.53 15.39 -13.33
C LYS A 16 -49.07 14.70 -12.05
N SER A 17 -49.92 13.89 -11.47
CA SER A 17 -49.62 13.13 -10.26
C SER A 17 -48.50 12.14 -10.51
N THR A 18 -48.53 11.41 -11.64
CA THR A 18 -47.50 10.47 -12.04
C THR A 18 -46.16 11.19 -12.29
N ALA A 19 -46.21 12.30 -13.00
CA ALA A 19 -44.97 13.09 -13.25
C ALA A 19 -44.35 13.61 -11.97
N SER A 20 -45.16 14.06 -11.02
CA SER A 20 -44.68 14.49 -9.70
C SER A 20 -44.01 13.34 -8.93
N SER A 21 -44.68 12.18 -8.91
CA SER A 21 -44.12 10.98 -8.24
C SER A 21 -42.83 10.52 -8.86
N LEU A 22 -42.73 10.52 -10.20
CA LEU A 22 -41.51 10.17 -10.91
C LEU A 22 -40.36 11.14 -10.61
N ARG A 23 -40.68 12.43 -10.52
CA ARG A 23 -39.72 13.46 -10.17
C ARG A 23 -39.13 13.22 -8.76
N ASP A 24 -40.04 12.93 -7.80
CA ASP A 24 -39.65 12.65 -6.43
C ASP A 24 -38.79 11.38 -6.33
N GLU A 25 -39.13 10.33 -7.09
CA GLU A 25 -38.33 9.11 -7.15
C GLU A 25 -36.96 9.37 -7.74
N LEU A 26 -36.87 10.18 -8.80
CA LEU A 26 -35.59 10.55 -9.41
C LEU A 26 -34.70 11.33 -8.44
N GLU A 27 -35.26 12.25 -7.70
CA GLU A 27 -34.52 13.01 -6.68
C GLU A 27 -34.02 12.10 -5.57
N SER A 28 -34.87 11.19 -5.11
CA SER A 28 -34.50 10.19 -4.10
C SER A 28 -33.36 9.28 -4.59
N LEU A 29 -33.47 8.78 -5.83
CA LEU A 29 -32.44 7.95 -6.44
C LEU A 29 -31.12 8.68 -6.62
N ARG A 30 -31.16 9.95 -7.02
CA ARG A 30 -29.95 10.78 -7.12
C ARG A 30 -29.28 10.95 -5.78
N PHE A 31 -30.06 11.21 -4.75
CA PHE A 31 -29.54 11.34 -3.39
C PHE A 31 -28.89 10.04 -2.91
N GLU A 32 -29.57 8.91 -3.11
CA GLU A 32 -29.02 7.60 -2.74
C GLU A 32 -27.76 7.26 -3.52
N LYS A 33 -27.75 7.55 -4.81
CA LYS A 33 -26.59 7.35 -5.68
C LYS A 33 -25.41 8.19 -5.19
N ASP A 34 -25.61 9.47 -4.94
CA ASP A 34 -24.57 10.37 -4.49
C ASP A 34 -24.02 9.93 -3.13
N ALA A 35 -24.89 9.51 -2.22
CA ALA A 35 -24.46 8.97 -0.93
C ALA A 35 -23.63 7.69 -1.08
N ALA A 36 -24.04 6.79 -1.98
CA ALA A 36 -23.30 5.56 -2.27
C ALA A 36 -21.93 5.84 -2.87
N VAL A 37 -21.87 6.80 -3.81
CA VAL A 37 -20.60 7.24 -4.43
C VAL A 37 -19.67 7.84 -3.38
N GLN A 38 -20.20 8.69 -2.50
CA GLN A 38 -19.43 9.30 -1.41
C GLN A 38 -18.81 8.25 -0.49
N LYS A 39 -19.58 7.22 -0.13
CA LYS A 39 -19.07 6.11 0.70
C LYS A 39 -17.95 5.36 0.02
N VAL A 40 -18.11 5.07 -1.27
CA VAL A 40 -17.08 4.35 -2.04
C VAL A 40 -15.82 5.19 -2.16
N VAL A 41 -15.96 6.48 -2.47
CA VAL A 41 -14.82 7.42 -2.55
C VAL A 41 -14.08 7.49 -1.22
N GLN A 42 -14.81 7.62 -0.11
CA GLN A 42 -14.21 7.69 1.22
C GLN A 42 -13.44 6.41 1.55
N ARG A 43 -14.05 5.25 1.26
CA ARG A 43 -13.41 3.96 1.50
C ARG A 43 -12.12 3.80 0.71
N PHE A 44 -12.13 4.15 -0.57
CA PHE A 44 -10.92 4.07 -1.40
C PHE A 44 -9.87 5.07 -0.98
N THR A 45 -10.27 6.27 -0.57
CA THR A 45 -9.32 7.27 -0.04
C THR A 45 -8.63 6.74 1.21
N ASP A 46 -9.37 6.14 2.13
CA ASP A 46 -8.83 5.54 3.34
C ASP A 46 -7.89 4.38 3.02
N GLU A 47 -8.26 3.52 2.07
CA GLU A 47 -7.41 2.41 1.63
C GLU A 47 -6.11 2.90 0.99
N ILE A 48 -6.16 3.94 0.18
CA ILE A 48 -4.98 4.54 -0.44
C ILE A 48 -4.05 5.11 0.63
N GLU A 49 -4.58 5.82 1.61
CA GLU A 49 -3.77 6.34 2.73
C GLU A 49 -3.10 5.22 3.50
N GLN A 50 -3.86 4.16 3.80
CA GLN A 50 -3.34 3.00 4.52
C GLN A 50 -2.25 2.28 3.74
N LEU A 51 -2.42 2.14 2.42
CA LEU A 51 -1.41 1.54 1.54
C LEU A 51 -0.15 2.40 1.46
N LYS A 52 -0.29 3.71 1.40
CA LYS A 52 0.85 4.64 1.42
C LYS A 52 1.64 4.52 2.71
N GLU A 53 0.96 4.46 3.84
CA GLU A 53 1.58 4.32 5.14
C GLU A 53 2.31 2.98 5.27
N THR A 54 1.66 1.90 4.86
CA THR A 54 2.26 0.56 4.84
C THR A 54 3.49 0.52 3.93
N SER A 55 3.41 1.14 2.75
CA SER A 55 4.52 1.23 1.81
C SER A 55 5.70 1.99 2.40
N ALA A 56 5.44 3.11 3.08
CA ALA A 56 6.49 3.88 3.75
C ALA A 56 7.15 3.09 4.87
N ASN A 57 6.36 2.39 5.69
CA ASN A 57 6.87 1.55 6.76
C ASN A 57 7.72 0.39 6.25
N LEU A 58 7.28 -0.26 5.16
CA LEU A 58 8.05 -1.33 4.52
C LEU A 58 9.37 -0.82 3.98
N ARG A 59 9.38 0.37 3.38
CA ARG A 59 10.60 1.00 2.86
C ARG A 59 11.58 1.28 3.97
N GLU A 60 11.11 1.83 5.09
CA GLU A 60 11.96 2.08 6.27
C GLU A 60 12.53 0.79 6.83
N THR A 61 11.70 -0.26 6.94
CA THR A 61 12.13 -1.56 7.41
C THR A 61 13.21 -2.15 6.51
N LEU A 62 13.03 -2.06 5.18
CA LEU A 62 14.01 -2.54 4.22
C LEU A 62 15.33 -1.77 4.32
N GLU A 63 15.28 -0.46 4.46
CA GLU A 63 16.49 0.36 4.63
C GLU A 63 17.22 0.01 5.92
N SER A 64 16.49 -0.17 7.01
CA SER A 64 17.05 -0.57 8.29
C SER A 64 17.71 -1.95 8.22
N GLN A 65 17.05 -2.93 7.62
CA GLN A 65 17.60 -4.27 7.42
C GLN A 65 18.84 -4.24 6.54
N LYS A 66 18.80 -3.48 5.46
CA LYS A 66 19.94 -3.32 4.57
C LYS A 66 21.15 -2.75 5.32
N PHE A 67 20.93 -1.74 6.13
CA PHE A 67 21.97 -1.14 6.96
C PHE A 67 22.56 -2.16 7.92
N GLU A 68 21.73 -2.95 8.60
CA GLU A 68 22.16 -3.99 9.53
C GLU A 68 22.97 -5.08 8.82
N TYR A 69 22.52 -5.56 7.66
CA TYR A 69 23.24 -6.57 6.89
C TYR A 69 24.58 -6.04 6.38
N ASP A 70 24.64 -4.79 5.93
CA ASP A 70 25.88 -4.18 5.49
C ASP A 70 26.87 -4.07 6.66
N ALA A 71 26.41 -3.70 7.85
CA ALA A 71 27.25 -3.63 9.04
C ALA A 71 27.81 -5.00 9.44
N ILE A 72 26.95 -6.04 9.42
CA ILE A 72 27.35 -7.42 9.70
C ILE A 72 28.37 -7.91 8.68
N PHE A 73 28.11 -7.64 7.41
CA PHE A 73 29.00 -8.03 6.31
C PHE A 73 30.38 -7.39 6.45
N GLN A 74 30.43 -6.09 6.76
CA GLN A 74 31.69 -5.37 6.98
C GLN A 74 32.46 -5.93 8.17
N LYS A 75 31.76 -6.25 9.25
CA LYS A 75 32.36 -6.85 10.44
C LYS A 75 32.97 -8.22 10.13
N GLN A 76 32.23 -9.09 9.43
CA GLN A 76 32.72 -10.41 9.03
C GLN A 76 33.92 -10.31 8.10
N LYS A 77 33.88 -9.39 7.15
CA LYS A 77 34.98 -9.14 6.22
C LYS A 77 36.25 -8.73 6.98
N LEU A 78 36.11 -7.85 7.95
CA LEU A 78 37.24 -7.39 8.77
C LEU A 78 37.81 -8.54 9.60
N GLU A 79 36.95 -9.34 10.24
CA GLU A 79 37.35 -10.52 11.01
C GLU A 79 38.13 -11.52 10.15
N THR A 80 37.64 -11.77 8.93
CA THR A 80 38.30 -12.68 7.98
C THR A 80 39.70 -12.17 7.59
N VAL A 81 39.84 -10.88 7.35
CA VAL A 81 41.12 -10.26 7.03
C VAL A 81 42.12 -10.40 8.20
N ILE A 82 41.64 -10.18 9.43
CA ILE A 82 42.48 -10.30 10.64
C ILE A 82 42.92 -11.75 10.84
N GLU A 83 42.01 -12.71 10.70
CA GLU A 83 42.32 -14.15 10.80
C GLU A 83 43.33 -14.57 9.75
N HIS A 84 43.18 -14.12 8.52
CA HIS A 84 44.06 -14.44 7.43
C HIS A 84 45.49 -13.91 7.70
N ARG A 85 45.60 -12.69 8.19
CA ARG A 85 46.88 -12.10 8.58
C ARG A 85 47.55 -12.87 9.70
N HIS A 86 46.76 -13.27 10.72
CA HIS A 86 47.26 -14.03 11.84
C HIS A 86 47.81 -15.40 11.39
N LEU A 87 47.09 -16.08 10.49
CA LEU A 87 47.57 -17.34 9.90
C LEU A 87 48.85 -17.18 9.12
N GLN A 88 48.98 -16.11 8.34
CA GLN A 88 50.21 -15.80 7.62
C GLN A 88 51.42 -15.59 8.55
N GLU A 89 51.20 -14.85 9.63
CA GLU A 89 52.24 -14.61 10.63
C GLU A 89 52.68 -15.91 11.33
N THR A 90 51.71 -16.77 11.64
CA THR A 90 51.99 -18.09 12.25
C THR A 90 52.79 -18.97 11.29
N LEU A 91 52.44 -18.97 10.00
CA LEU A 91 53.17 -19.74 8.98
C LEU A 91 54.58 -19.23 8.82
N GLU A 92 54.83 -17.94 8.85
CA GLU A 92 56.17 -17.36 8.76
C GLU A 92 57.01 -17.76 9.96
N LYS A 93 56.46 -17.73 11.16
CA LYS A 93 57.15 -18.16 12.38
C LYS A 93 57.54 -19.63 12.33
N LEU A 94 56.63 -20.50 11.90
CA LEU A 94 56.92 -21.92 11.75
C LEU A 94 57.98 -22.17 10.71
N ARG A 95 57.98 -21.43 9.60
CA ARG A 95 58.98 -21.52 8.55
C ARG A 95 60.37 -21.11 9.07
N GLU A 96 60.44 -20.02 9.87
CA GLU A 96 61.67 -19.57 10.49
C GLU A 96 62.23 -20.60 11.49
N GLU A 97 61.38 -21.21 12.28
CA GLU A 97 61.77 -22.25 13.23
C GLU A 97 62.30 -23.51 12.52
N LEU A 98 61.68 -23.91 11.43
CA LEU A 98 62.15 -24.99 10.57
C LEU A 98 63.52 -24.70 9.98
N ASP A 99 63.72 -23.49 9.47
CA ASP A 99 65.00 -23.10 8.92
C ASP A 99 66.12 -23.07 9.96
N LYS A 100 65.82 -22.64 11.20
CA LYS A 100 66.77 -22.68 12.30
C LYS A 100 67.15 -24.09 12.71
N ASN A 101 66.21 -25.04 12.71
CA ASN A 101 66.43 -26.42 13.06
C ASN A 101 67.21 -27.20 11.98
N ASN A 102 67.07 -26.78 10.72
CA ASN A 102 67.76 -27.42 9.59
C ASN A 102 69.12 -26.78 9.28
N GLY A 103 69.36 -25.64 9.84
CA GLY A 103 70.64 -24.94 9.70
C GLY A 103 71.58 -25.21 10.82
#